data_47ea07aa1807985215fe665ff304b966
#
_entry.id   47ea07aa1807985215fe665ff304b966
#
_cell.length_a   1.000
_cell.length_b   1.000
_cell.length_c   1.000
_cell.angle_alpha   90.00
_cell.angle_beta   90.00
_cell.angle_gamma   90.00
#
_symmetry.space_group_name_H-M   'P 1'
#
loop_
_entity.id
_entity.type
_entity.pdbx_description
1 polymer ?
#
loop_
_entity_poly.entity_id
_entity_poly.type
_entity_poly.pdbx_seq_one_letter_code
_entity_poly.pdbx_strand_id
1 'polypeptide(L)'
;MPVSLYRQKRPTGKSAPMKFLDLCKVYIRSGGGGGGCVSFRREKFIEFGGPDGGDGGNGGSVWAEAVEGLNTLIDFRYQQHFFAKSGQPGMGSQRTGKSGEDIVLKVPVGTEIIDEDEETVIADLTEVGQRILLAQGGNGGWGNLRFKSSTNRAPARANPGQPGIDRTIWLRLKLIADAGLLGLPNAGKSTFLSATSNARPKIADYPFTTLVPNLGVVGVDGKEFVIADIPGLIEGASEGRGLGDQFLAHVERCSVLLHLVDGTSSTIVKDYRTIIGELEAYGGDLAGKPRITAMNKIDAMDPRQISDRRRALEKATGGKVFTISGVAGTGLMEVLRALWAEIDGARGDAVEEHVPWQP
;
A
#
# COMPACT_ATOMS: atom_id res chain seq x y z
N MET A 1 -26.93 9.19 -49.33
CA MET A 1 -27.22 8.26 -48.23
C MET A 1 -26.66 8.87 -46.94
N PRO A 2 -27.47 9.16 -45.93
CA PRO A 2 -27.01 9.82 -44.71
C PRO A 2 -26.43 8.84 -43.73
N VAL A 3 -25.27 9.20 -43.18
CA VAL A 3 -24.57 8.50 -42.13
C VAL A 3 -25.31 8.71 -40.80
N SER A 4 -25.81 7.63 -40.21
CA SER A 4 -26.53 7.58 -38.95
C SER A 4 -25.54 7.83 -37.80
N LEU A 5 -25.74 8.94 -37.09
CA LEU A 5 -25.08 9.25 -35.82
C LEU A 5 -25.62 8.36 -34.70
N TYR A 6 -24.89 7.33 -34.33
CA TYR A 6 -25.15 6.55 -33.13
C TYR A 6 -24.83 7.37 -31.89
N ARG A 7 -25.88 7.95 -31.31
CA ARG A 7 -25.83 8.66 -30.03
C ARG A 7 -25.75 7.63 -28.92
N GLN A 8 -24.55 7.32 -28.43
CA GLN A 8 -24.38 6.49 -27.22
C GLN A 8 -25.00 7.19 -26.03
N LYS A 9 -26.05 6.62 -25.46
CA LYS A 9 -26.61 6.99 -24.15
C LYS A 9 -25.56 6.73 -23.08
N ARG A 10 -25.16 7.78 -22.36
CA ARG A 10 -24.38 7.65 -21.11
C ARG A 10 -25.24 6.88 -20.10
N PRO A 11 -24.73 5.83 -19.47
CA PRO A 11 -25.46 5.17 -18.39
C PRO A 11 -25.48 6.09 -17.18
N THR A 12 -26.69 6.41 -16.72
CA THR A 12 -26.97 7.13 -15.48
C THR A 12 -26.46 6.33 -14.29
N GLY A 13 -25.71 7.02 -13.42
CA GLY A 13 -25.04 6.60 -12.21
C GLY A 13 -25.71 5.50 -11.39
N LYS A 14 -25.07 4.35 -11.41
CA LYS A 14 -24.95 3.48 -10.23
C LYS A 14 -23.45 3.42 -9.95
N SER A 15 -23.02 3.96 -8.82
CA SER A 15 -21.68 3.78 -8.32
C SER A 15 -21.41 2.27 -8.26
N ALA A 16 -20.53 1.79 -9.12
CA ALA A 16 -20.06 0.43 -9.06
C ALA A 16 -19.46 0.20 -7.66
N PRO A 17 -19.67 -0.98 -7.04
CA PRO A 17 -19.04 -1.28 -5.75
C PRO A 17 -17.53 -1.16 -5.91
N MET A 18 -16.91 -0.33 -5.07
CA MET A 18 -15.46 -0.19 -5.02
C MET A 18 -14.89 -1.55 -4.61
N LYS A 19 -14.30 -2.28 -5.54
CA LYS A 19 -13.55 -3.50 -5.24
C LYS A 19 -12.20 -3.06 -4.71
N PHE A 20 -11.84 -3.46 -3.49
CA PHE A 20 -10.47 -3.38 -3.01
C PHE A 20 -9.59 -4.22 -3.96
N LEU A 21 -8.46 -3.66 -4.35
CA LEU A 21 -7.50 -4.33 -5.22
C LEU A 21 -6.18 -4.45 -4.45
N ASP A 22 -5.82 -5.69 -4.08
CA ASP A 22 -4.60 -5.96 -3.31
C ASP A 22 -3.48 -6.50 -4.18
N LEU A 23 -3.79 -6.95 -5.37
CA LEU A 23 -2.83 -7.42 -6.36
C LEU A 23 -3.16 -6.80 -7.71
N CYS A 24 -2.21 -6.12 -8.32
CA CYS A 24 -2.39 -5.57 -9.66
C CYS A 24 -1.12 -5.67 -10.50
N LYS A 25 -1.31 -5.95 -11.78
CA LYS A 25 -0.26 -5.95 -12.80
C LYS A 25 -0.05 -4.55 -13.34
N VAL A 26 1.21 -4.10 -13.39
CA VAL A 26 1.58 -2.77 -13.86
C VAL A 26 2.69 -2.89 -14.90
N TYR A 27 2.54 -2.16 -15.99
CA TYR A 27 3.52 -2.08 -17.06
C TYR A 27 4.28 -0.78 -16.95
N ILE A 28 5.58 -0.86 -16.76
CA ILE A 28 6.45 0.29 -16.61
C ILE A 28 7.45 0.35 -17.77
N ARG A 29 7.74 1.55 -18.22
CA ARG A 29 8.78 1.80 -19.22
C ARG A 29 9.55 3.05 -18.82
N SER A 30 10.87 2.94 -18.71
CA SER A 30 11.72 4.12 -18.56
C SER A 30 11.93 4.80 -19.91
N GLY A 31 12.22 6.09 -19.88
CA GLY A 31 12.52 6.84 -21.10
C GLY A 31 13.85 6.41 -21.74
N GLY A 32 13.90 6.32 -23.03
CA GLY A 32 15.17 6.19 -23.74
C GLY A 32 15.97 7.50 -23.73
N GLY A 33 17.29 7.43 -23.78
CA GLY A 33 18.14 8.60 -23.95
C GLY A 33 18.01 9.20 -25.36
N GLY A 34 18.10 10.51 -25.47
CA GLY A 34 18.17 11.22 -26.75
C GLY A 34 19.49 10.94 -27.48
N GLY A 35 19.50 10.90 -28.79
CA GLY A 35 20.72 10.77 -29.57
C GLY A 35 21.63 12.02 -29.50
N GLY A 36 22.92 11.82 -29.52
CA GLY A 36 23.88 12.93 -29.69
C GLY A 36 23.79 13.55 -31.09
N CYS A 37 24.19 14.79 -31.20
CA CYS A 37 24.16 15.54 -32.46
C CYS A 37 25.52 15.53 -33.15
N VAL A 38 25.51 15.43 -34.49
CA VAL A 38 26.67 15.76 -35.34
C VAL A 38 26.46 17.15 -35.91
N SER A 39 27.22 18.12 -35.43
CA SER A 39 27.15 19.49 -35.88
C SER A 39 28.55 20.11 -35.91
N PHE A 40 28.73 21.09 -36.80
CA PHE A 40 29.96 21.85 -36.93
C PHE A 40 29.64 23.34 -36.85
N ARG A 41 30.48 24.09 -36.17
CA ARG A 41 30.35 25.54 -36.02
C ARG A 41 30.37 26.23 -37.36
N ARG A 42 29.38 27.06 -37.65
CA ARG A 42 29.28 27.85 -38.87
C ARG A 42 29.09 29.30 -38.47
N GLU A 43 30.14 30.10 -38.72
CA GLU A 43 30.08 31.54 -38.44
C GLU A 43 30.66 32.28 -39.65
N LYS A 44 30.30 33.57 -39.77
CA LYS A 44 30.84 34.46 -40.77
C LYS A 44 32.37 34.54 -40.60
N PHE A 45 33.13 34.35 -41.67
CA PHE A 45 34.59 34.33 -41.69
C PHE A 45 35.26 33.11 -41.04
N ILE A 46 34.55 32.07 -40.70
CA ILE A 46 35.11 30.79 -40.25
C ILE A 46 34.74 29.72 -41.27
N GLU A 47 35.67 29.38 -42.14
CA GLU A 47 35.47 28.43 -43.24
C GLU A 47 35.39 26.98 -42.72
N PHE A 48 36.21 26.64 -41.72
CA PHE A 48 36.27 25.32 -41.11
C PHE A 48 36.04 25.42 -39.59
N GLY A 49 34.76 25.45 -39.18
CA GLY A 49 34.41 25.39 -37.77
C GLY A 49 34.63 23.99 -37.20
N GLY A 50 35.05 23.89 -35.92
CA GLY A 50 35.21 22.63 -35.23
C GLY A 50 33.86 21.96 -34.88
N PRO A 51 33.90 20.71 -34.42
CA PRO A 51 32.66 20.01 -33.97
C PRO A 51 32.01 20.78 -32.82
N ASP A 52 30.70 20.93 -32.89
CA ASP A 52 29.89 21.65 -31.90
C ASP A 52 28.56 20.96 -31.59
N GLY A 53 28.41 19.68 -31.94
CA GLY A 53 27.24 18.90 -31.62
C GLY A 53 27.17 18.58 -30.13
N GLY A 54 26.03 18.90 -29.53
CA GLY A 54 25.74 18.62 -28.12
C GLY A 54 25.29 17.18 -27.87
N ASP A 55 25.29 16.78 -26.61
CA ASP A 55 24.85 15.45 -26.18
C ASP A 55 23.32 15.35 -26.16
N GLY A 56 22.79 14.15 -26.28
CA GLY A 56 21.38 13.88 -26.01
C GLY A 56 21.07 13.97 -24.49
N GLY A 57 19.84 14.29 -24.16
CA GLY A 57 19.34 14.24 -22.79
C GLY A 57 19.12 12.80 -22.32
N ASN A 58 19.22 12.55 -21.03
CA ASN A 58 18.89 11.25 -20.43
C ASN A 58 17.37 11.01 -20.49
N GLY A 59 16.95 9.76 -20.56
CA GLY A 59 15.57 9.38 -20.37
C GLY A 59 15.16 9.50 -18.92
N GLY A 60 13.86 9.68 -18.66
CA GLY A 60 13.28 9.66 -17.33
C GLY A 60 13.27 8.25 -16.74
N SER A 61 13.43 8.14 -15.44
CA SER A 61 13.37 6.90 -14.68
C SER A 61 11.96 6.65 -14.14
N VAL A 62 11.67 5.40 -13.74
CA VAL A 62 10.44 5.02 -13.07
C VAL A 62 10.76 4.62 -11.65
N TRP A 63 10.08 5.25 -10.71
CA TRP A 63 10.23 5.07 -9.27
C TRP A 63 8.94 4.57 -8.65
N ALA A 64 9.01 3.84 -7.55
CA ALA A 64 7.90 3.65 -6.63
C ALA A 64 8.17 4.38 -5.32
N GLU A 65 7.14 4.92 -4.70
CA GLU A 65 7.23 5.66 -3.44
C GLU A 65 6.03 5.32 -2.56
N ALA A 66 6.30 4.90 -1.32
CA ALA A 66 5.27 4.69 -0.33
C ALA A 66 4.77 6.04 0.19
N VAL A 67 3.46 6.26 0.14
CA VAL A 67 2.85 7.52 0.59
C VAL A 67 1.80 7.26 1.67
N GLU A 68 1.66 8.21 2.57
CA GLU A 68 0.62 8.21 3.58
C GLU A 68 -0.77 8.49 2.96
N GLY A 69 -1.82 7.95 3.57
CA GLY A 69 -3.20 8.23 3.16
C GLY A 69 -3.73 7.38 1.99
N LEU A 70 -2.92 6.52 1.41
CA LEU A 70 -3.38 5.50 0.47
C LEU A 70 -3.53 4.15 1.18
N ASN A 71 -4.73 3.56 1.07
CA ASN A 71 -5.06 2.25 1.69
C ASN A 71 -5.46 1.19 0.67
N THR A 72 -5.26 1.45 -0.63
CA THR A 72 -5.68 0.56 -1.71
C THR A 72 -4.89 0.81 -2.98
N LEU A 73 -4.75 -0.24 -3.80
CA LEU A 73 -4.15 -0.17 -5.13
C LEU A 73 -5.18 0.09 -6.25
N ILE A 74 -6.39 0.58 -5.91
CA ILE A 74 -7.50 0.69 -6.88
C ILE A 74 -7.19 1.58 -8.08
N ASP A 75 -6.35 2.61 -7.91
CA ASP A 75 -5.98 3.53 -9.00
C ASP A 75 -5.19 2.80 -10.09
N PHE A 76 -4.39 1.80 -9.71
CA PHE A 76 -3.62 0.97 -10.64
C PHE A 76 -4.50 0.03 -11.49
N ARG A 77 -5.75 -0.18 -11.10
CA ARG A 77 -6.72 -0.91 -11.94
C ARG A 77 -7.14 -0.09 -13.16
N TYR A 78 -7.22 1.23 -13.01
CA TYR A 78 -7.62 2.13 -14.08
C TYR A 78 -6.43 2.60 -14.91
N GLN A 79 -5.27 2.79 -14.26
CA GLN A 79 -4.02 3.15 -14.91
C GLN A 79 -2.97 2.07 -14.66
N GLN A 80 -2.76 1.22 -15.65
CA GLN A 80 -1.78 0.12 -15.58
C GLN A 80 -0.47 0.42 -16.28
N HIS A 81 -0.39 1.50 -17.07
CA HIS A 81 0.74 1.86 -17.90
C HIS A 81 1.42 3.13 -17.41
N PHE A 82 2.70 3.03 -17.07
CA PHE A 82 3.52 4.14 -16.59
C PHE A 82 4.79 4.26 -17.43
N PHE A 83 4.80 5.20 -18.36
CA PHE A 83 5.86 5.40 -19.33
C PHE A 83 6.53 6.74 -19.12
N ALA A 84 7.81 6.72 -18.66
CA ALA A 84 8.60 7.90 -18.48
C ALA A 84 9.01 8.49 -19.84
N LYS A 85 9.21 9.81 -19.88
CA LYS A 85 9.53 10.51 -21.11
C LYS A 85 10.97 10.23 -21.55
N SER A 86 11.17 10.07 -22.86
CA SER A 86 12.51 9.97 -23.43
C SER A 86 13.23 11.32 -23.41
N GLY A 87 14.55 11.27 -23.33
CA GLY A 87 15.40 12.43 -23.49
C GLY A 87 15.35 12.99 -24.91
N GLN A 88 15.50 14.29 -25.03
CA GLN A 88 15.55 14.96 -26.34
C GLN A 88 16.93 14.79 -26.96
N PRO A 89 17.02 14.74 -28.30
CA PRO A 89 18.30 14.71 -28.98
C PRO A 89 19.11 16.00 -28.73
N GLY A 90 20.41 15.87 -28.76
CA GLY A 90 21.33 17.00 -28.75
C GLY A 90 21.18 17.88 -30.02
N MET A 91 21.61 19.10 -29.91
CA MET A 91 21.54 20.08 -31.01
C MET A 91 22.91 20.69 -31.28
N GLY A 92 23.03 21.43 -32.37
CA GLY A 92 24.22 22.22 -32.67
C GLY A 92 24.48 23.33 -31.65
N SER A 93 25.61 23.98 -31.72
CA SER A 93 26.05 25.01 -30.75
C SER A 93 26.18 24.48 -29.33
N GLN A 94 26.65 23.24 -29.20
CA GLN A 94 26.91 22.55 -27.93
C GLN A 94 25.66 22.39 -27.02
N ARG A 95 24.46 22.51 -27.57
CA ARG A 95 23.23 22.41 -26.78
C ARG A 95 22.89 20.96 -26.50
N THR A 96 22.93 20.60 -25.21
CA THR A 96 22.48 19.30 -24.70
C THR A 96 20.96 19.19 -24.79
N GLY A 97 20.46 18.03 -25.18
CA GLY A 97 19.03 17.73 -25.16
C GLY A 97 18.47 17.76 -23.76
N LYS A 98 17.20 18.17 -23.61
CA LYS A 98 16.50 18.12 -22.31
C LYS A 98 16.33 16.68 -21.87
N SER A 99 16.59 16.38 -20.60
CA SER A 99 16.30 15.07 -19.99
C SER A 99 14.80 14.83 -19.90
N GLY A 100 14.40 13.57 -20.00
CA GLY A 100 13.04 13.12 -19.77
C GLY A 100 12.65 13.29 -18.31
N GLU A 101 11.36 13.47 -18.06
CA GLU A 101 10.81 13.57 -16.71
C GLU A 101 10.62 12.17 -16.13
N ASP A 102 10.99 12.00 -14.85
CA ASP A 102 10.76 10.79 -14.09
C ASP A 102 9.28 10.60 -13.81
N ILE A 103 8.86 9.34 -13.61
CA ILE A 103 7.55 8.98 -13.12
C ILE A 103 7.70 8.32 -11.76
N VAL A 104 6.80 8.67 -10.84
CA VAL A 104 6.72 8.09 -9.50
C VAL A 104 5.37 7.40 -9.34
N LEU A 105 5.40 6.08 -9.12
CA LEU A 105 4.24 5.29 -8.72
C LEU A 105 4.04 5.49 -7.22
N LYS A 106 2.97 6.17 -6.84
CA LYS A 106 2.61 6.35 -5.42
C LYS A 106 1.81 5.14 -4.97
N VAL A 107 2.32 4.41 -4.00
CA VAL A 107 1.73 3.18 -3.47
C VAL A 107 1.48 3.30 -1.96
N PRO A 108 0.52 2.55 -1.40
CA PRO A 108 0.34 2.46 0.05
C PRO A 108 1.58 1.90 0.74
N VAL A 109 1.77 2.24 2.01
CA VAL A 109 2.72 1.55 2.90
C VAL A 109 2.32 0.07 3.02
N GLY A 110 3.30 -0.84 3.07
CA GLY A 110 3.08 -2.29 3.07
C GLY A 110 2.84 -2.89 1.69
N THR A 111 3.21 -2.16 0.62
CA THR A 111 3.15 -2.68 -0.74
C THR A 111 4.43 -3.43 -1.09
N GLU A 112 4.30 -4.70 -1.44
CA GLU A 112 5.37 -5.47 -2.10
C GLU A 112 5.34 -5.24 -3.60
N ILE A 113 6.52 -5.05 -4.16
CA ILE A 113 6.75 -4.99 -5.60
C ILE A 113 7.42 -6.28 -6.02
N ILE A 114 6.76 -7.01 -6.91
CA ILE A 114 7.16 -8.35 -7.33
C ILE A 114 7.47 -8.31 -8.82
N ASP A 115 8.41 -9.10 -9.27
CA ASP A 115 8.77 -9.20 -10.69
C ASP A 115 7.68 -9.90 -11.52
N GLU A 116 7.86 -9.98 -12.81
CA GLU A 116 6.92 -10.60 -13.75
C GLU A 116 6.69 -12.08 -13.47
N ASP A 117 7.65 -12.77 -12.85
CA ASP A 117 7.57 -14.17 -12.44
C ASP A 117 6.60 -14.45 -11.30
N GLU A 118 6.05 -13.41 -10.65
CA GLU A 118 5.14 -13.46 -9.50
C GLU A 118 5.77 -14.08 -8.22
N GLU A 119 7.05 -14.43 -8.25
CA GLU A 119 7.78 -15.06 -7.14
C GLU A 119 8.86 -14.15 -6.57
N THR A 120 9.61 -13.44 -7.44
CA THR A 120 10.75 -12.62 -7.01
C THR A 120 10.30 -11.28 -6.45
N VAL A 121 10.49 -11.05 -5.15
CA VAL A 121 10.23 -9.76 -4.51
C VAL A 121 11.36 -8.80 -4.85
N ILE A 122 11.05 -7.72 -5.58
CA ILE A 122 11.99 -6.65 -5.92
C ILE A 122 12.20 -5.73 -4.73
N ALA A 123 11.09 -5.39 -4.04
CA ALA A 123 11.11 -4.51 -2.88
C ALA A 123 9.86 -4.69 -2.02
N ASP A 124 10.00 -4.34 -0.75
CA ASP A 124 8.94 -4.21 0.22
C ASP A 124 8.97 -2.78 0.77
N LEU A 125 7.89 -2.04 0.57
CA LEU A 125 7.78 -0.64 0.95
C LEU A 125 7.03 -0.55 2.28
N THR A 126 7.77 -0.62 3.39
CA THR A 126 7.23 -0.67 4.76
C THR A 126 7.13 0.69 5.42
N GLU A 127 7.83 1.71 4.90
CA GLU A 127 7.92 3.03 5.52
C GLU A 127 7.38 4.13 4.60
N VAL A 128 6.77 5.16 5.20
CA VAL A 128 6.31 6.35 4.47
C VAL A 128 7.51 7.10 3.89
N GLY A 129 7.43 7.47 2.61
CA GLY A 129 8.51 8.15 1.90
C GLY A 129 9.62 7.24 1.39
N GLN A 130 9.57 5.94 1.69
CA GLN A 130 10.50 4.96 1.12
C GLN A 130 10.33 4.94 -0.40
N ARG A 131 11.46 5.11 -1.10
CA ARG A 131 11.49 5.24 -2.56
C ARG A 131 12.47 4.26 -3.17
N ILE A 132 12.05 3.58 -4.23
CA ILE A 132 12.87 2.61 -4.97
C ILE A 132 12.86 2.87 -6.46
N LEU A 133 14.00 2.66 -7.11
CA LEU A 133 14.15 2.71 -8.56
C LEU A 133 13.70 1.39 -9.18
N LEU A 134 12.67 1.44 -10.03
CA LEU A 134 12.13 0.26 -10.72
C LEU A 134 12.74 0.08 -12.13
N ALA A 135 12.90 1.17 -12.84
CA ALA A 135 13.51 1.17 -14.17
C ALA A 135 14.30 2.45 -14.40
N GLN A 136 15.59 2.31 -14.64
CA GLN A 136 16.49 3.44 -14.91
C GLN A 136 16.30 3.96 -16.35
N GLY A 137 16.26 5.29 -16.52
CA GLY A 137 16.25 5.92 -17.82
C GLY A 137 17.54 5.67 -18.60
N GLY A 138 17.43 5.55 -19.92
CA GLY A 138 18.57 5.39 -20.80
C GLY A 138 19.46 6.64 -20.81
N ASN A 139 20.77 6.46 -20.87
CA ASN A 139 21.70 7.58 -20.96
C ASN A 139 21.64 8.23 -22.35
N GLY A 140 21.76 9.56 -22.38
CA GLY A 140 21.86 10.31 -23.60
C GLY A 140 23.12 9.97 -24.42
N GLY A 141 23.01 9.95 -25.73
CA GLY A 141 24.12 9.73 -26.64
C GLY A 141 25.08 10.92 -26.68
N TRP A 142 26.34 10.64 -26.86
CA TRP A 142 27.36 11.68 -26.97
C TRP A 142 27.32 12.36 -28.33
N GLY A 143 27.38 13.69 -28.33
CA GLY A 143 27.57 14.49 -29.54
C GLY A 143 28.97 14.40 -30.11
N ASN A 144 29.16 14.85 -31.35
CA ASN A 144 30.46 14.75 -32.03
C ASN A 144 31.57 15.56 -31.35
N LEU A 145 31.23 16.57 -30.55
CA LEU A 145 32.21 17.35 -29.80
C LEU A 145 33.03 16.48 -28.84
N ARG A 146 32.45 15.49 -28.20
CA ARG A 146 33.14 14.58 -27.26
C ARG A 146 34.14 13.64 -27.92
N PHE A 147 34.03 13.44 -29.23
CA PHE A 147 34.95 12.59 -30.01
C PHE A 147 36.13 13.37 -30.62
N LYS A 148 36.22 14.67 -30.34
CA LYS A 148 37.36 15.49 -30.78
C LYS A 148 38.64 15.05 -30.08
N SER A 149 39.68 14.77 -30.84
CA SER A 149 41.01 14.39 -30.36
C SER A 149 42.09 15.10 -31.17
N SER A 150 43.36 14.95 -30.74
CA SER A 150 44.52 15.49 -31.52
C SER A 150 44.61 14.90 -32.90
N THR A 151 44.25 13.65 -33.08
CA THR A 151 44.30 12.93 -34.37
C THR A 151 42.99 13.07 -35.17
N ASN A 152 41.85 13.29 -34.54
CA ASN A 152 40.56 13.50 -35.20
C ASN A 152 39.96 14.83 -34.73
N ARG A 153 40.27 15.92 -35.44
CA ARG A 153 39.82 17.28 -35.10
C ARG A 153 38.39 17.59 -35.54
N ALA A 154 37.81 16.80 -36.46
CA ALA A 154 36.48 17.01 -37.02
C ALA A 154 35.69 15.70 -37.09
N PRO A 155 35.38 15.07 -35.93
CA PRO A 155 34.62 13.83 -35.91
C PRO A 155 33.21 14.01 -36.46
N ALA A 156 32.81 13.14 -37.39
CA ALA A 156 31.49 13.13 -38.01
C ALA A 156 30.60 12.00 -37.42
N ARG A 157 30.81 11.65 -36.17
CA ARG A 157 29.99 10.60 -35.47
C ARG A 157 29.40 11.13 -34.16
N ALA A 158 28.25 10.64 -33.82
CA ALA A 158 27.63 10.78 -32.54
C ALA A 158 27.09 9.41 -32.10
N ASN A 159 26.85 9.21 -30.82
CA ASN A 159 26.25 7.99 -30.34
C ASN A 159 24.72 8.14 -30.29
N PRO A 160 23.96 7.09 -30.59
CA PRO A 160 22.54 7.04 -30.22
C PRO A 160 22.41 7.05 -28.69
N GLY A 161 21.26 7.50 -28.18
CA GLY A 161 20.92 7.32 -26.78
C GLY A 161 20.70 5.84 -26.48
N GLN A 162 20.86 5.48 -25.22
CA GLN A 162 20.54 4.14 -24.76
C GLN A 162 19.02 3.94 -24.75
N PRO A 163 18.51 2.75 -25.09
CA PRO A 163 17.08 2.46 -25.00
C PRO A 163 16.61 2.51 -23.53
N GLY A 164 15.34 2.80 -23.31
CA GLY A 164 14.69 2.62 -22.03
C GLY A 164 14.47 1.14 -21.72
N ILE A 165 14.16 0.87 -20.47
CA ILE A 165 13.88 -0.48 -19.96
C ILE A 165 12.36 -0.66 -19.87
N ASP A 166 11.84 -1.70 -20.52
CA ASP A 166 10.47 -2.18 -20.34
C ASP A 166 10.45 -3.25 -19.27
N ARG A 167 9.52 -3.16 -18.35
CA ARG A 167 9.35 -4.15 -17.29
C ARG A 167 7.88 -4.29 -16.92
N THR A 168 7.48 -5.51 -16.64
CA THR A 168 6.19 -5.82 -16.02
C THR A 168 6.44 -6.11 -14.55
N ILE A 169 5.62 -5.55 -13.69
CA ILE A 169 5.71 -5.77 -12.24
C ILE A 169 4.32 -6.07 -11.68
N TRP A 170 4.29 -6.74 -10.53
CA TRP A 170 3.10 -6.90 -9.73
C TRP A 170 3.23 -6.07 -8.45
N LEU A 171 2.18 -5.35 -8.12
CA LEU A 171 2.04 -4.67 -6.84
C LEU A 171 1.12 -5.51 -5.96
N ARG A 172 1.58 -5.91 -4.78
CA ARG A 172 0.81 -6.67 -3.80
C ARG A 172 0.79 -5.91 -2.48
N LEU A 173 -0.42 -5.59 -2.00
CA LEU A 173 -0.60 -4.90 -0.73
C LEU A 173 -0.68 -5.92 0.40
N LYS A 174 0.23 -5.84 1.38
CA LYS A 174 0.27 -6.74 2.55
C LYS A 174 -0.74 -6.35 3.64
N LEU A 175 -0.93 -5.06 3.88
CA LEU A 175 -1.87 -4.59 4.90
C LEU A 175 -3.31 -4.68 4.37
N ILE A 176 -4.18 -5.33 5.14
CA ILE A 176 -5.60 -5.42 4.84
C ILE A 176 -6.37 -4.33 5.59
N ALA A 177 -5.97 -4.04 6.83
CA ALA A 177 -6.59 -3.05 7.68
C ALA A 177 -5.61 -2.55 8.76
N ASP A 178 -5.88 -1.37 9.30
CA ASP A 178 -5.11 -0.83 10.43
C ASP A 178 -5.43 -1.59 11.73
N ALA A 179 -6.71 -1.99 11.92
CA ALA A 179 -7.12 -2.79 13.06
C ALA A 179 -7.93 -4.02 12.65
N GLY A 180 -7.67 -5.17 13.28
CA GLY A 180 -8.40 -6.41 13.12
C GLY A 180 -9.31 -6.70 14.29
N LEU A 181 -10.59 -7.11 14.04
CA LEU A 181 -11.52 -7.55 15.07
C LEU A 181 -11.33 -9.02 15.40
N LEU A 182 -11.09 -9.30 16.66
CA LEU A 182 -11.03 -10.66 17.22
C LEU A 182 -12.21 -10.92 18.16
N GLY A 183 -12.58 -12.15 18.31
CA GLY A 183 -13.61 -12.58 19.28
C GLY A 183 -14.38 -13.78 18.78
N LEU A 184 -14.95 -14.52 19.72
CA LEU A 184 -15.80 -15.68 19.44
C LEU A 184 -17.02 -15.30 18.57
N PRO A 185 -17.67 -16.29 17.94
CA PRO A 185 -18.96 -16.06 17.29
C PRO A 185 -19.94 -15.37 18.23
N ASN A 186 -20.73 -14.43 17.72
CA ASN A 186 -21.70 -13.62 18.49
C ASN A 186 -21.10 -12.64 19.52
N ALA A 187 -19.80 -12.44 19.62
CA ALA A 187 -19.20 -11.39 20.45
C ALA A 187 -19.59 -9.96 20.02
N GLY A 188 -20.24 -9.82 18.85
CA GLY A 188 -20.76 -8.56 18.34
C GLY A 188 -19.79 -7.81 17.42
N LYS A 189 -18.86 -8.50 16.79
CA LYS A 189 -17.87 -7.91 15.86
C LYS A 189 -18.54 -7.14 14.71
N SER A 190 -19.44 -7.77 13.98
CA SER A 190 -20.13 -7.14 12.84
C SER A 190 -21.05 -6.00 13.28
N THR A 191 -21.64 -6.10 14.49
CA THR A 191 -22.43 -5.01 15.08
C THR A 191 -21.54 -3.82 15.42
N PHE A 192 -20.38 -4.06 16.04
CA PHE A 192 -19.39 -3.04 16.32
C PHE A 192 -18.95 -2.33 15.04
N LEU A 193 -18.57 -3.11 14.03
CA LEU A 193 -18.14 -2.55 12.74
C LEU A 193 -19.23 -1.70 12.09
N SER A 194 -20.48 -2.16 12.11
CA SER A 194 -21.63 -1.43 11.54
C SER A 194 -21.95 -0.15 12.32
N ALA A 195 -21.73 -0.15 13.65
CA ALA A 195 -21.99 1.00 14.52
C ALA A 195 -20.90 2.08 14.45
N THR A 196 -19.67 1.71 14.06
CA THR A 196 -18.51 2.61 14.06
C THR A 196 -18.10 3.06 12.66
N SER A 197 -18.50 2.35 11.61
CA SER A 197 -18.13 2.68 10.24
C SER A 197 -18.92 3.89 9.71
N ASN A 198 -18.21 4.86 9.13
CA ASN A 198 -18.78 6.05 8.47
C ASN A 198 -19.59 5.72 7.20
N ALA A 199 -19.33 4.55 6.61
CA ALA A 199 -20.06 4.01 5.48
C ALA A 199 -20.50 2.58 5.78
N ARG A 200 -21.49 2.04 5.03
CA ARG A 200 -21.85 0.62 5.17
C ARG A 200 -20.59 -0.22 4.96
N PRO A 201 -20.26 -1.14 5.89
CA PRO A 201 -19.14 -2.05 5.73
C PRO A 201 -19.19 -2.72 4.37
N LYS A 202 -18.06 -2.73 3.67
CA LYS A 202 -17.95 -3.33 2.35
C LYS A 202 -17.38 -4.73 2.46
N ILE A 203 -18.05 -5.66 1.83
CA ILE A 203 -17.52 -7.01 1.63
C ILE A 203 -16.39 -6.88 0.59
N ALA A 204 -15.17 -7.18 1.00
CA ALA A 204 -14.01 -7.17 0.12
C ALA A 204 -13.78 -8.60 -0.41
N ASP A 205 -14.01 -8.77 -1.70
CA ASP A 205 -13.85 -10.05 -2.40
C ASP A 205 -12.39 -10.20 -2.84
N TYR A 206 -11.58 -10.80 -1.97
CA TYR A 206 -10.17 -11.04 -2.26
C TYR A 206 -10.00 -12.37 -3.00
N PRO A 207 -9.30 -12.43 -4.15
CA PRO A 207 -9.17 -13.63 -4.96
C PRO A 207 -8.44 -14.79 -4.25
N PHE A 208 -7.77 -14.51 -3.13
CA PHE A 208 -7.03 -15.50 -2.32
C PHE A 208 -7.71 -15.79 -0.97
N THR A 209 -8.93 -15.28 -0.72
CA THR A 209 -9.65 -15.52 0.53
C THR A 209 -10.85 -16.40 0.31
N THR A 210 -10.89 -17.55 0.96
CA THR A 210 -12.11 -18.38 1.09
C THR A 210 -13.12 -17.75 2.04
N LEU A 211 -12.67 -16.82 2.89
CA LEU A 211 -13.49 -16.04 3.81
C LEU A 211 -13.30 -14.56 3.50
N VAL A 212 -14.36 -13.92 3.10
CA VAL A 212 -14.36 -12.52 2.67
C VAL A 212 -14.47 -11.62 3.91
N PRO A 213 -13.42 -10.81 4.25
CA PRO A 213 -13.49 -9.91 5.37
C PRO A 213 -14.43 -8.73 5.10
N ASN A 214 -15.15 -8.29 6.14
CA ASN A 214 -15.91 -7.05 6.09
C ASN A 214 -15.01 -5.89 6.53
N LEU A 215 -14.78 -4.92 5.65
CA LEU A 215 -13.99 -3.74 5.96
C LEU A 215 -14.89 -2.54 6.25
N GLY A 216 -14.56 -1.80 7.30
CA GLY A 216 -15.20 -0.54 7.64
C GLY A 216 -14.19 0.59 7.79
N VAL A 217 -14.46 1.73 7.19
CA VAL A 217 -13.70 2.96 7.43
C VAL A 217 -14.29 3.68 8.62
N VAL A 218 -13.49 3.92 9.63
CA VAL A 218 -13.88 4.51 10.90
C VAL A 218 -13.20 5.86 11.06
N GLY A 219 -13.99 6.87 11.42
CA GLY A 219 -13.50 8.24 11.68
C GLY A 219 -13.45 8.54 13.17
N VAL A 220 -12.33 9.08 13.63
CA VAL A 220 -12.11 9.54 15.01
C VAL A 220 -11.37 10.87 15.00
N ASP A 221 -11.98 11.90 15.60
CA ASP A 221 -11.36 13.22 15.80
C ASP A 221 -10.73 13.79 14.50
N GLY A 222 -11.41 13.58 13.34
CA GLY A 222 -10.97 14.07 12.02
C GLY A 222 -9.93 13.18 11.33
N LYS A 223 -9.59 12.04 11.91
CA LYS A 223 -8.69 11.03 11.34
C LYS A 223 -9.48 9.79 10.94
N GLU A 224 -9.02 9.07 9.93
CA GLU A 224 -9.68 7.85 9.45
C GLU A 224 -8.72 6.66 9.45
N PHE A 225 -9.26 5.48 9.78
CA PHE A 225 -8.55 4.21 9.71
C PHE A 225 -9.49 3.07 9.35
N VAL A 226 -8.92 1.97 8.87
CA VAL A 226 -9.67 0.81 8.40
C VAL A 226 -9.71 -0.27 9.48
N ILE A 227 -10.92 -0.76 9.78
CA ILE A 227 -11.14 -1.93 10.65
C ILE A 227 -11.62 -3.10 9.79
N ALA A 228 -11.00 -4.27 9.98
CA ALA A 228 -11.43 -5.53 9.37
C ALA A 228 -12.20 -6.40 10.38
N ASP A 229 -13.45 -6.78 10.04
CA ASP A 229 -14.13 -7.92 10.68
C ASP A 229 -13.74 -9.17 9.91
N ILE A 230 -12.88 -9.97 10.50
CA ILE A 230 -12.35 -11.18 9.89
C ILE A 230 -13.16 -12.35 10.44
N PRO A 231 -14.07 -12.94 9.65
CA PRO A 231 -14.86 -14.10 10.07
C PRO A 231 -13.98 -15.34 10.19
N GLY A 232 -14.12 -16.15 11.22
CA GLY A 232 -13.53 -17.50 11.20
C GLY A 232 -12.74 -17.96 12.43
N LEU A 233 -12.63 -17.19 13.52
CA LEU A 233 -12.21 -17.76 14.79
C LEU A 233 -13.31 -18.68 15.32
N ILE A 234 -13.14 -19.99 15.12
CA ILE A 234 -13.99 -21.03 15.66
C ILE A 234 -13.07 -21.91 16.54
N GLU A 235 -13.53 -22.33 17.70
CA GLU A 235 -12.87 -23.30 18.55
C GLU A 235 -12.32 -24.49 17.71
N GLY A 236 -10.97 -24.72 17.72
CA GLY A 236 -10.32 -25.77 16.94
C GLY A 236 -9.77 -25.36 15.58
N ALA A 237 -9.65 -24.08 15.26
CA ALA A 237 -9.04 -23.60 14.01
C ALA A 237 -7.56 -24.03 13.85
N SER A 238 -6.83 -24.22 14.95
CA SER A 238 -5.43 -24.70 14.99
C SER A 238 -5.28 -26.19 14.75
N GLU A 239 -6.35 -26.99 14.75
CA GLU A 239 -6.29 -28.45 14.59
C GLU A 239 -6.35 -28.94 13.13
N GLY A 240 -5.93 -28.11 12.17
CA GLY A 240 -5.61 -28.61 10.81
C GLY A 240 -6.79 -28.78 9.85
N ARG A 241 -7.89 -28.04 10.02
CA ARG A 241 -9.01 -28.04 9.08
C ARG A 241 -8.94 -26.94 7.99
N GLY A 242 -7.75 -26.41 7.69
CA GLY A 242 -7.47 -25.58 6.51
C GLY A 242 -8.04 -24.15 6.50
N LEU A 243 -8.99 -23.81 7.37
CA LEU A 243 -9.61 -22.48 7.45
C LEU A 243 -8.88 -21.55 8.45
N GLY A 244 -8.22 -22.11 9.47
CA GLY A 244 -7.53 -21.35 10.52
C GLY A 244 -6.30 -20.60 10.00
N ASP A 245 -5.46 -21.24 9.21
CA ASP A 245 -4.20 -20.66 8.71
C ASP A 245 -4.45 -19.46 7.79
N GLN A 246 -5.46 -19.55 6.94
CA GLN A 246 -5.83 -18.45 6.03
C GLN A 246 -6.43 -17.26 6.79
N PHE A 247 -7.21 -17.52 7.84
CA PHE A 247 -7.75 -16.49 8.73
C PHE A 247 -6.65 -15.73 9.45
N LEU A 248 -5.72 -16.47 10.06
CA LEU A 248 -4.64 -15.90 10.86
C LEU A 248 -3.66 -15.10 9.99
N ALA A 249 -3.48 -15.49 8.72
CA ALA A 249 -2.75 -14.70 7.73
C ALA A 249 -3.39 -13.32 7.45
N HIS A 250 -4.71 -13.18 7.61
CA HIS A 250 -5.40 -11.88 7.50
C HIS A 250 -5.22 -11.03 8.76
N VAL A 251 -5.26 -11.67 9.94
CA VAL A 251 -5.00 -10.99 11.23
C VAL A 251 -3.55 -10.49 11.29
N GLU A 252 -2.62 -11.25 10.73
CA GLU A 252 -1.21 -10.86 10.62
C GLU A 252 -1.02 -9.57 9.82
N ARG A 253 -1.93 -9.26 8.91
CA ARG A 253 -1.93 -8.04 8.09
C ARG A 253 -2.65 -6.85 8.72
N CYS A 254 -2.95 -6.89 10.00
CA CYS A 254 -3.46 -5.76 10.77
C CYS A 254 -2.38 -5.26 11.71
N SER A 255 -2.26 -3.93 11.88
CA SER A 255 -1.26 -3.35 12.79
C SER A 255 -1.63 -3.53 14.26
N VAL A 256 -2.92 -3.43 14.60
CA VAL A 256 -3.45 -3.51 15.95
C VAL A 256 -4.64 -4.47 15.99
N LEU A 257 -4.87 -5.11 17.11
CA LEU A 257 -5.98 -6.05 17.29
C LEU A 257 -6.98 -5.54 18.34
N LEU A 258 -8.27 -5.56 18.01
CA LEU A 258 -9.36 -5.32 18.96
C LEU A 258 -10.04 -6.64 19.31
N HIS A 259 -9.81 -7.11 20.52
CA HIS A 259 -10.45 -8.31 21.04
C HIS A 259 -11.79 -7.97 21.71
N LEU A 260 -12.89 -8.35 21.06
CA LEU A 260 -14.23 -8.21 21.57
C LEU A 260 -14.65 -9.47 22.33
N VAL A 261 -15.00 -9.31 23.61
CA VAL A 261 -15.47 -10.39 24.49
C VAL A 261 -16.94 -10.15 24.83
N ASP A 262 -17.76 -11.21 24.72
CA ASP A 262 -19.18 -11.13 25.10
C ASP A 262 -19.33 -10.97 26.62
N GLY A 263 -19.78 -9.80 27.05
CA GLY A 263 -20.01 -9.51 28.45
C GLY A 263 -21.08 -10.40 29.10
N THR A 264 -22.03 -10.95 28.33
CA THR A 264 -23.13 -11.80 28.83
C THR A 264 -22.70 -13.24 29.06
N SER A 265 -21.54 -13.67 28.53
CA SER A 265 -21.03 -15.03 28.69
C SER A 265 -20.81 -15.41 30.18
N SER A 266 -21.20 -16.62 30.56
CA SER A 266 -20.91 -17.18 31.89
C SER A 266 -19.42 -17.54 32.05
N THR A 267 -18.68 -17.72 30.95
CA THR A 267 -17.29 -18.18 30.90
C THR A 267 -16.36 -17.15 30.32
N ILE A 268 -16.61 -15.87 30.57
CA ILE A 268 -15.93 -14.73 29.92
C ILE A 268 -14.39 -14.80 29.94
N VAL A 269 -13.79 -15.25 31.04
CA VAL A 269 -12.33 -15.41 31.16
C VAL A 269 -11.83 -16.60 30.34
N LYS A 270 -12.62 -17.67 30.27
CA LYS A 270 -12.28 -18.83 29.43
C LYS A 270 -12.35 -18.44 27.96
N ASP A 271 -13.41 -17.75 27.56
CA ASP A 271 -13.62 -17.27 26.18
C ASP A 271 -12.47 -16.38 25.71
N TYR A 272 -12.03 -15.47 26.59
CA TYR A 272 -10.83 -14.63 26.34
C TYR A 272 -9.59 -15.50 26.12
N ARG A 273 -9.33 -16.46 27.04
CA ARG A 273 -8.14 -17.32 26.99
C ARG A 273 -8.14 -18.25 25.78
N THR A 274 -9.29 -18.72 25.33
CA THR A 274 -9.41 -19.55 24.13
C THR A 274 -8.86 -18.82 22.92
N ILE A 275 -9.28 -17.57 22.69
CA ILE A 275 -8.79 -16.76 21.56
C ILE A 275 -7.28 -16.49 21.67
N ILE A 276 -6.79 -16.19 22.89
CA ILE A 276 -5.36 -15.96 23.09
C ILE A 276 -4.55 -17.23 22.81
N GLY A 277 -5.03 -18.37 23.29
CA GLY A 277 -4.35 -19.67 23.04
C GLY A 277 -4.30 -20.03 21.57
N GLU A 278 -5.33 -19.68 20.79
CA GLU A 278 -5.33 -19.88 19.34
C GLU A 278 -4.30 -18.97 18.63
N LEU A 279 -4.22 -17.68 19.04
CA LEU A 279 -3.21 -16.76 18.50
C LEU A 279 -1.78 -17.20 18.84
N GLU A 280 -1.54 -17.69 20.06
CA GLU A 280 -0.24 -18.23 20.49
C GLU A 280 0.12 -19.54 19.78
N ALA A 281 -0.85 -20.41 19.55
CA ALA A 281 -0.66 -21.68 18.86
C ALA A 281 -0.29 -21.52 17.38
N TYR A 282 -0.79 -20.46 16.75
CA TYR A 282 -0.42 -20.13 15.37
C TYR A 282 1.04 -19.69 15.26
N GLY A 283 1.57 -19.02 16.29
CA GLY A 283 2.93 -18.47 16.26
C GLY A 283 3.05 -17.20 15.41
N GLY A 284 4.25 -16.93 14.87
CA GLY A 284 4.54 -15.71 14.10
C GLY A 284 4.45 -14.44 14.94
N ASP A 285 4.30 -13.29 14.28
CA ASP A 285 4.25 -11.97 14.92
C ASP A 285 2.91 -11.66 15.61
N LEU A 286 1.90 -12.55 15.51
CA LEU A 286 0.55 -12.32 16.02
C LEU A 286 0.48 -12.20 17.54
N ALA A 287 1.25 -12.99 18.26
CA ALA A 287 1.26 -12.97 19.73
C ALA A 287 1.82 -11.65 20.29
N GLY A 288 2.75 -11.02 19.56
CA GLY A 288 3.39 -9.75 19.91
C GLY A 288 2.62 -8.50 19.54
N LYS A 289 1.58 -8.60 18.71
CA LYS A 289 0.85 -7.40 18.22
C LYS A 289 0.14 -6.64 19.35
N PRO A 290 0.15 -5.30 19.30
CA PRO A 290 -0.63 -4.45 20.20
C PRO A 290 -2.09 -4.89 20.20
N ARG A 291 -2.66 -5.05 21.39
CA ARG A 291 -4.00 -5.59 21.54
C ARG A 291 -4.81 -4.83 22.56
N ILE A 292 -5.99 -4.40 22.14
CA ILE A 292 -6.99 -3.77 23.00
C ILE A 292 -8.09 -4.76 23.28
N THR A 293 -8.51 -4.89 24.54
CA THR A 293 -9.63 -5.76 24.95
C THR A 293 -10.84 -4.93 25.32
N ALA A 294 -12.00 -5.26 24.75
CA ALA A 294 -13.27 -4.62 25.08
C ALA A 294 -14.36 -5.66 25.39
N MET A 295 -15.01 -5.48 26.53
CA MET A 295 -16.19 -6.24 26.93
C MET A 295 -17.44 -5.60 26.32
N ASN A 296 -18.09 -6.33 25.41
CA ASN A 296 -19.28 -5.88 24.69
C ASN A 296 -20.58 -6.34 25.34
N LYS A 297 -21.71 -5.80 24.88
CA LYS A 297 -23.09 -6.10 25.32
C LYS A 297 -23.37 -5.68 26.76
N ILE A 298 -22.79 -4.58 27.22
CA ILE A 298 -23.05 -4.08 28.58
C ILE A 298 -24.51 -3.61 28.78
N ASP A 299 -25.21 -3.32 27.68
CA ASP A 299 -26.64 -2.96 27.67
C ASP A 299 -27.55 -4.09 28.17
N ALA A 300 -27.10 -5.34 28.09
CA ALA A 300 -27.83 -6.52 28.58
C ALA A 300 -27.40 -6.96 29.98
N MET A 301 -26.68 -6.11 30.74
CA MET A 301 -26.08 -6.48 32.01
C MET A 301 -26.37 -5.46 33.12
N ASP A 302 -26.42 -5.93 34.36
CA ASP A 302 -26.50 -5.07 35.52
C ASP A 302 -25.17 -4.40 35.86
N PRO A 303 -25.14 -3.16 36.42
CA PRO A 303 -23.92 -2.44 36.77
C PRO A 303 -22.93 -3.23 37.65
N ARG A 304 -23.44 -4.07 38.56
CA ARG A 304 -22.62 -4.95 39.41
C ARG A 304 -21.93 -6.03 38.58
N GLN A 305 -22.66 -6.68 37.69
CA GLN A 305 -22.12 -7.69 36.78
C GLN A 305 -21.05 -7.11 35.84
N ILE A 306 -21.27 -5.90 35.32
CA ILE A 306 -20.28 -5.19 34.48
C ILE A 306 -18.98 -4.99 35.27
N SER A 307 -19.06 -4.49 36.51
CA SER A 307 -17.88 -4.23 37.34
C SER A 307 -17.12 -5.51 37.69
N ASP A 308 -17.83 -6.58 38.07
CA ASP A 308 -17.19 -7.83 38.46
C ASP A 308 -16.52 -8.55 37.29
N ARG A 309 -17.21 -8.61 36.14
CA ARG A 309 -16.69 -9.24 34.92
C ARG A 309 -15.54 -8.45 34.32
N ARG A 310 -15.63 -7.12 34.36
CA ARG A 310 -14.53 -6.25 33.97
C ARG A 310 -13.26 -6.53 34.78
N ARG A 311 -13.37 -6.57 36.12
CA ARG A 311 -12.24 -6.89 37.02
C ARG A 311 -11.67 -8.28 36.75
N ALA A 312 -12.51 -9.26 36.46
CA ALA A 312 -12.07 -10.61 36.11
C ALA A 312 -11.28 -10.63 34.81
N LEU A 313 -11.72 -9.88 33.80
CA LEU A 313 -11.00 -9.72 32.54
C LEU A 313 -9.71 -8.92 32.74
N GLU A 314 -9.71 -7.80 33.45
CA GLU A 314 -8.51 -7.00 33.72
C GLU A 314 -7.42 -7.84 34.41
N LYS A 315 -7.83 -8.74 35.34
CA LYS A 315 -6.90 -9.68 35.97
C LYS A 315 -6.36 -10.72 34.98
N ALA A 316 -7.16 -11.12 33.99
CA ALA A 316 -6.76 -12.11 33.00
C ALA A 316 -5.89 -11.51 31.86
N THR A 317 -6.15 -10.25 31.49
CA THR A 317 -5.43 -9.52 30.43
C THR A 317 -4.13 -8.88 30.94
N GLY A 318 -4.06 -8.58 32.24
CA GLY A 318 -2.98 -7.76 32.81
C GLY A 318 -3.05 -6.28 32.42
N GLY A 319 -4.14 -5.83 31.76
CA GLY A 319 -4.27 -4.48 31.23
C GLY A 319 -5.69 -3.92 31.36
N LYS A 320 -5.88 -2.71 30.86
CA LYS A 320 -7.18 -2.03 30.86
C LYS A 320 -8.18 -2.75 29.94
N VAL A 321 -9.40 -2.97 30.44
CA VAL A 321 -10.53 -3.49 29.67
C VAL A 321 -11.58 -2.41 29.48
N PHE A 322 -11.92 -2.13 28.23
CA PHE A 322 -12.99 -1.22 27.87
C PHE A 322 -14.35 -1.90 28.00
N THR A 323 -15.38 -1.12 28.31
CA THR A 323 -16.75 -1.61 28.39
C THR A 323 -17.59 -0.90 27.34
N ILE A 324 -18.22 -1.67 26.45
CA ILE A 324 -18.94 -1.11 25.31
C ILE A 324 -20.30 -1.77 25.10
N SER A 325 -21.17 -1.04 24.42
CA SER A 325 -22.36 -1.59 23.78
C SER A 325 -22.35 -1.20 22.30
N GLY A 326 -22.17 -2.19 21.43
CA GLY A 326 -22.26 -1.98 19.98
C GLY A 326 -23.66 -1.56 19.52
N VAL A 327 -24.71 -1.91 20.28
CA VAL A 327 -26.10 -1.55 19.96
C VAL A 327 -26.46 -0.16 20.48
N ALA A 328 -26.10 0.15 21.73
CA ALA A 328 -26.41 1.43 22.37
C ALA A 328 -25.40 2.54 22.03
N GLY A 329 -24.28 2.22 21.39
CA GLY A 329 -23.21 3.17 21.07
C GLY A 329 -22.36 3.60 22.25
N THR A 330 -22.59 3.04 23.44
CA THR A 330 -21.88 3.42 24.66
C THR A 330 -20.43 2.94 24.63
N GLY A 331 -19.46 3.80 25.00
CA GLY A 331 -18.04 3.48 25.13
C GLY A 331 -17.30 3.29 23.79
N LEU A 332 -17.97 3.39 22.64
CA LEU A 332 -17.34 3.15 21.33
C LEU A 332 -16.21 4.16 21.05
N MET A 333 -16.45 5.45 21.27
CA MET A 333 -15.45 6.50 21.00
C MET A 333 -14.18 6.35 21.83
N GLU A 334 -14.30 5.85 23.07
CA GLU A 334 -13.12 5.59 23.93
C GLU A 334 -12.24 4.48 23.35
N VAL A 335 -12.85 3.41 22.87
CA VAL A 335 -12.14 2.29 22.21
C VAL A 335 -11.50 2.75 20.92
N LEU A 336 -12.21 3.54 20.10
CA LEU A 336 -11.70 4.03 18.83
C LEU A 336 -10.51 4.97 19.02
N ARG A 337 -10.54 5.84 20.04
CA ARG A 337 -9.38 6.68 20.39
C ARG A 337 -8.20 5.86 20.88
N ALA A 338 -8.45 4.80 21.66
CA ALA A 338 -7.39 3.90 22.09
C ALA A 338 -6.78 3.14 20.90
N LEU A 339 -7.61 2.64 19.97
CA LEU A 339 -7.13 2.01 18.73
C LEU A 339 -6.28 2.96 17.89
N TRP A 340 -6.75 4.20 17.72
CA TRP A 340 -5.97 5.21 16.99
C TRP A 340 -4.63 5.48 17.64
N ALA A 341 -4.57 5.61 18.97
CA ALA A 341 -3.31 5.86 19.68
C ALA A 341 -2.28 4.73 19.46
N GLU A 342 -2.72 3.46 19.47
CA GLU A 342 -1.86 2.32 19.17
C GLU A 342 -1.43 2.28 17.71
N ILE A 343 -2.32 2.59 16.77
CA ILE A 343 -2.01 2.67 15.34
C ILE A 343 -0.99 3.78 15.06
N ASP A 344 -1.18 4.96 15.66
CA ASP A 344 -0.31 6.11 15.51
C ASP A 344 1.09 5.84 16.12
N GLY A 345 1.12 5.15 17.29
CA GLY A 345 2.34 4.67 17.92
C GLY A 345 3.11 3.69 17.04
N ALA A 346 2.42 2.68 16.52
CA ALA A 346 3.03 1.69 15.62
C ALA A 346 3.56 2.31 14.30
N ARG A 347 2.95 3.41 13.85
CA ARG A 347 3.43 4.19 12.69
C ARG A 347 4.65 5.04 13.06
N GLY A 348 4.72 5.58 14.31
CA GLY A 348 5.82 6.40 14.81
C GLY A 348 7.10 5.60 15.05
N ASP A 349 6.99 4.41 15.63
CA ASP A 349 8.14 3.54 15.91
C ASP A 349 8.85 3.07 14.62
N ALA A 350 8.12 2.91 13.52
CA ALA A 350 8.70 2.59 12.22
C ALA A 350 9.58 3.72 11.63
N VAL A 351 9.44 4.95 12.10
CA VAL A 351 10.22 6.11 11.64
C VAL A 351 11.55 6.28 12.40
N GLU A 352 11.67 5.74 13.63
CA GLU A 352 12.87 5.93 14.46
C GLU A 352 14.00 4.91 14.20
N GLU A 353 13.79 3.80 13.52
CA GLU A 353 14.84 2.82 13.20
C GLU A 353 15.71 3.17 11.97
N HIS A 354 15.61 4.36 11.42
CA HIS A 354 16.44 4.78 10.31
C HIS A 354 17.87 5.13 10.80
N VAL A 355 18.75 4.12 10.88
CA VAL A 355 20.21 4.35 11.01
C VAL A 355 20.70 4.95 9.68
N PRO A 356 21.17 6.21 9.64
CA PRO A 356 21.71 6.77 8.40
C PRO A 356 22.97 6.00 8.02
N TRP A 357 22.96 5.46 6.80
CA TRP A 357 24.15 4.88 6.18
C TRP A 357 25.26 5.93 6.19
N GLN A 358 26.36 5.65 6.89
CA GLN A 358 27.58 6.43 6.83
C GLN A 358 28.49 5.82 5.76
N PRO A 359 29.00 6.63 4.79
CA PRO A 359 29.89 6.17 3.73
C PRO A 359 31.27 5.76 4.25
#